data_43b70b81e3535d9903bb779889948fec
#
_entry.id   43b70b81e3535d9903bb779889948fec
#
_cell.length_a   1.000
_cell.length_b   1.000
_cell.length_c   1.000
_cell.angle_alpha   90.00
_cell.angle_beta   90.00
_cell.angle_gamma   90.00
#
_symmetry.space_group_name_H-M   'P 1'
#
loop_
_entity.id
_entity.type
_entity.pdbx_description
1 polymer ?
#
loop_
_entity_poly.entity_id
_entity_poly.type
_entity_poly.pdbx_seq_one_letter_code
_entity_poly.pdbx_strand_id
1 'polypeptide(L)'
;MCWQSTILNKQIAAECVPVVKVCELYYPFAVLYSGGAVFYKSPYHSFVYSFSPAEKVNLIVNTHKGSKEFLSGKTYYTIEAGYHCYNPEVNILFDGKDRLYDGFDLATVTSKNGTVVGKYNSQSLVYVEMLIPKGSEYYENEYGEIVASSLKVKEHSKMIRVYESY
;
A
#
# COMPACT_ATOMS: atom_id res chain seq x y z
N MET A 1 2.98 -8.49 -4.10
CA MET A 1 4.21 -7.90 -4.68
C MET A 1 5.22 -7.69 -3.57
N CYS A 2 6.44 -8.10 -3.79
CA CYS A 2 7.52 -7.85 -2.83
C CYS A 2 8.12 -6.47 -3.10
N TRP A 3 8.34 -5.72 -2.04
CA TRP A 3 9.10 -4.49 -2.12
C TRP A 3 10.53 -4.78 -2.60
N GLN A 4 11.02 -4.02 -3.56
CA GLN A 4 12.38 -4.13 -4.10
C GLN A 4 13.04 -2.77 -4.18
N SER A 5 14.33 -2.72 -3.88
CA SER A 5 15.11 -1.49 -4.02
C SER A 5 16.58 -1.79 -4.22
N THR A 6 17.26 -0.94 -4.97
CA THR A 6 18.72 -0.94 -5.02
C THR A 6 19.33 -0.15 -3.87
N ILE A 7 18.51 0.61 -3.15
CA ILE A 7 18.91 1.41 -2.00
C ILE A 7 18.23 0.85 -0.77
N LEU A 8 18.97 0.72 0.32
CA LEU A 8 18.42 0.28 1.60
C LEU A 8 18.64 1.38 2.63
N ASN A 9 17.57 2.09 2.96
CA ASN A 9 17.60 3.16 3.94
C ASN A 9 16.49 2.96 4.96
N LYS A 10 16.88 2.44 6.14
CA LYS A 10 15.95 2.21 7.24
C LYS A 10 15.54 3.54 7.85
N GLN A 11 14.24 3.76 7.91
CA GLN A 11 13.63 4.90 8.56
C GLN A 11 12.89 4.47 9.82
N ILE A 12 12.90 5.34 10.81
CA ILE A 12 12.04 5.19 11.98
C ILE A 12 11.15 6.43 12.02
N ALA A 13 9.85 6.24 12.05
CA ALA A 13 8.90 7.34 12.01
C ALA A 13 9.03 8.20 13.28
N ALA A 14 9.58 9.41 13.13
CA ALA A 14 9.66 10.38 14.22
C ALA A 14 8.28 10.91 14.61
N GLU A 15 7.37 11.01 13.65
CA GLU A 15 5.96 11.30 13.78
C GLU A 15 5.17 10.34 12.90
N CYS A 16 3.85 10.32 13.02
CA CYS A 16 3.03 9.53 12.09
C CYS A 16 3.27 9.96 10.65
N VAL A 17 3.57 9.02 9.77
CA VAL A 17 3.90 9.28 8.36
C VAL A 17 2.68 9.00 7.49
N PRO A 18 2.16 9.98 6.75
CA PRO A 18 1.06 9.76 5.83
C PRO A 18 1.45 8.85 4.66
N VAL A 19 0.63 7.87 4.38
CA VAL A 19 0.78 6.95 3.24
C VAL A 19 -0.58 6.66 2.65
N VAL A 20 -0.60 6.00 1.50
CA VAL A 20 -1.82 5.48 0.89
C VAL A 20 -1.67 3.99 0.62
N LYS A 21 -2.77 3.27 0.72
CA LYS A 21 -2.78 1.83 0.50
C LYS A 21 -3.98 1.41 -0.32
N VAL A 22 -3.76 0.54 -1.30
CA VAL A 22 -4.84 -0.10 -2.05
C VAL A 22 -5.36 -1.27 -1.22
N CYS A 23 -6.65 -1.29 -0.97
CA CYS A 23 -7.30 -2.27 -0.13
C CYS A 23 -8.55 -2.83 -0.81
N GLU A 24 -8.96 -4.01 -0.39
CA GLU A 24 -10.27 -4.56 -0.71
C GLU A 24 -11.27 -4.14 0.36
N LEU A 25 -12.42 -3.66 -0.09
CA LEU A 25 -13.54 -3.34 0.79
C LEU A 25 -14.45 -4.57 0.91
N TYR A 26 -14.59 -5.08 2.11
CA TYR A 26 -15.45 -6.22 2.39
C TYR A 26 -16.83 -5.73 2.85
N TYR A 27 -17.76 -5.67 1.91
CA TYR A 27 -19.13 -5.29 2.20
C TYR A 27 -19.86 -6.42 2.96
N PRO A 28 -20.76 -6.16 3.95
CA PRO A 28 -21.26 -4.84 4.35
C PRO A 28 -20.51 -4.17 5.49
N PHE A 29 -19.46 -4.77 5.99
CA PHE A 29 -18.84 -4.39 7.26
C PHE A 29 -17.74 -3.34 7.17
N ALA A 30 -17.51 -2.75 6.02
CA ALA A 30 -16.44 -1.79 5.80
C ALA A 30 -15.07 -2.29 6.35
N VAL A 31 -14.83 -3.56 6.20
CA VAL A 31 -13.56 -4.18 6.55
C VAL A 31 -12.61 -3.97 5.37
N LEU A 32 -11.47 -3.39 5.65
CA LEU A 32 -10.42 -3.21 4.66
C LEU A 32 -9.45 -4.38 4.77
N TYR A 33 -9.35 -5.16 3.72
CA TYR A 33 -8.45 -6.30 3.66
C TYR A 33 -7.30 -6.03 2.69
N SER A 34 -6.08 -6.32 3.10
CA SER A 34 -4.93 -6.22 2.23
C SER A 34 -3.78 -7.10 2.73
N GLY A 35 -3.38 -8.07 1.90
CA GLY A 35 -2.20 -8.89 2.14
C GLY A 35 -2.17 -9.62 3.47
N GLY A 36 -3.32 -10.10 3.97
CA GLY A 36 -3.43 -10.78 5.27
C GLY A 36 -3.68 -9.86 6.45
N ALA A 37 -3.60 -8.55 6.26
CA ALA A 37 -3.94 -7.58 7.29
C ALA A 37 -5.39 -7.14 7.16
N VAL A 38 -6.07 -7.00 8.27
CA VAL A 38 -7.47 -6.61 8.34
C VAL A 38 -7.57 -5.31 9.13
N PHE A 39 -8.16 -4.30 8.52
CA PHE A 39 -8.42 -3.01 9.14
C PHE A 39 -9.93 -2.84 9.27
N TYR A 40 -10.39 -2.53 10.47
CA TYR A 40 -11.81 -2.41 10.75
C TYR A 40 -12.25 -0.95 10.80
N LYS A 41 -13.37 -0.69 10.17
CA LYS A 41 -14.09 0.56 10.28
C LYS A 41 -15.45 0.26 10.91
N SER A 42 -15.78 0.86 12.05
CA SER A 42 -17.08 0.65 12.66
C SER A 42 -18.20 1.21 11.77
N PRO A 43 -19.19 0.40 11.36
CA PRO A 43 -20.29 0.89 10.54
C PRO A 43 -21.32 1.72 11.33
N TYR A 44 -21.24 1.70 12.67
CA TYR A 44 -22.29 2.29 13.52
C TYR A 44 -22.01 3.72 13.95
N HIS A 45 -20.81 4.22 13.72
CA HIS A 45 -20.46 5.58 14.08
C HIS A 45 -20.06 6.34 12.81
N SER A 46 -21.00 7.13 12.32
CA SER A 46 -20.79 7.90 11.08
C SER A 46 -19.73 8.99 11.19
N PHE A 47 -19.28 9.30 12.40
CA PHE A 47 -18.41 10.46 12.61
C PHE A 47 -17.08 10.14 13.31
N VAL A 48 -16.98 9.02 13.98
CA VAL A 48 -15.74 8.64 14.67
C VAL A 48 -15.40 7.20 14.31
N TYR A 49 -14.39 7.05 13.48
CA TYR A 49 -13.86 5.75 13.15
C TYR A 49 -12.62 5.50 13.99
N SER A 50 -12.70 4.60 14.95
CA SER A 50 -11.51 4.11 15.59
C SER A 50 -11.01 2.88 14.83
N PHE A 51 -9.80 2.97 14.32
CA PHE A 51 -9.14 1.86 13.67
C PHE A 51 -8.01 1.37 14.58
N SER A 52 -8.02 0.08 14.86
CA SER A 52 -6.88 -0.52 15.53
C SER A 52 -5.68 -0.53 14.56
N PRO A 53 -4.48 -0.20 15.04
CA PRO A 53 -3.28 -0.38 14.25
C PRO A 53 -3.13 -1.85 13.83
N ALA A 54 -2.55 -2.09 12.67
CA ALA A 54 -2.15 -3.43 12.28
C ALA A 54 -1.09 -3.96 13.24
N GLU A 55 -1.12 -5.27 13.47
CA GLU A 55 -0.13 -5.92 14.33
C GLU A 55 1.28 -5.65 13.83
N LYS A 56 2.18 -5.32 14.75
CA LYS A 56 3.57 -5.07 14.42
C LYS A 56 4.26 -6.33 13.91
N VAL A 57 4.90 -6.24 12.75
CA VAL A 57 5.70 -7.32 12.18
C VAL A 57 7.16 -6.93 12.11
N ASN A 58 8.05 -7.91 12.15
CA ASN A 58 9.47 -7.68 11.95
C ASN A 58 9.77 -7.61 10.45
N LEU A 59 10.45 -6.56 10.03
CA LEU A 59 10.87 -6.42 8.65
C LEU A 59 12.17 -7.21 8.44
N ILE A 60 12.12 -8.18 7.54
CA ILE A 60 13.27 -9.03 7.22
C ILE A 60 13.83 -8.60 5.88
N VAL A 61 15.07 -8.13 5.91
CA VAL A 61 15.77 -7.67 4.70
C VAL A 61 16.51 -8.84 4.09
N ASN A 62 16.27 -9.10 2.82
CA ASN A 62 17.00 -10.06 2.02
C ASN A 62 17.86 -9.33 0.99
N THR A 63 19.10 -9.74 0.86
CA THR A 63 20.06 -9.17 -0.10
C THR A 63 20.20 -10.12 -1.28
N HIS A 64 20.13 -9.55 -2.49
CA HIS A 64 20.21 -10.31 -3.73
C HIS A 64 21.24 -9.69 -4.66
N LYS A 65 21.76 -10.52 -5.55
CA LYS A 65 22.60 -10.04 -6.65
C LYS A 65 21.87 -10.23 -7.96
N GLY A 66 21.76 -9.16 -8.75
CA GLY A 66 21.05 -9.17 -10.01
C GLY A 66 21.66 -10.13 -11.02
N SER A 67 20.81 -10.71 -11.85
CA SER A 67 21.20 -11.54 -12.99
C SER A 67 21.65 -10.68 -14.16
N LYS A 68 22.16 -11.32 -15.22
CA LYS A 68 22.49 -10.62 -16.48
C LYS A 68 21.28 -9.90 -17.10
N GLU A 69 20.09 -10.41 -16.87
CA GLU A 69 18.84 -9.89 -17.43
C GLU A 69 18.17 -8.88 -16.53
N PHE A 70 18.46 -8.92 -15.23
CA PHE A 70 17.86 -8.05 -14.23
C PHE A 70 18.94 -7.45 -13.33
N LEU A 71 19.10 -6.14 -13.38
CA LEU A 71 20.06 -5.36 -12.59
C LEU A 71 21.53 -5.79 -12.74
N SER A 72 21.87 -6.58 -13.73
CA SER A 72 23.23 -6.95 -14.19
C SER A 72 24.35 -6.84 -13.14
N GLY A 73 24.39 -7.77 -12.17
CA GLY A 73 25.42 -7.83 -11.12
C GLY A 73 25.30 -6.81 -10.00
N LYS A 74 24.28 -5.96 -10.01
CA LYS A 74 24.04 -5.00 -8.93
C LYS A 74 23.36 -5.67 -7.75
N THR A 75 23.70 -5.22 -6.56
CA THR A 75 23.01 -5.63 -5.33
C THR A 75 21.65 -4.95 -5.25
N TYR A 76 20.64 -5.71 -4.90
CA TYR A 76 19.31 -5.17 -4.58
C TYR A 76 18.75 -5.87 -3.35
N TYR A 77 17.71 -5.28 -2.78
CA TYR A 77 17.13 -5.72 -1.53
C TYR A 77 15.65 -5.99 -1.70
N THR A 78 15.16 -7.00 -0.99
CA THR A 78 13.73 -7.27 -0.82
C THR A 78 13.40 -7.32 0.66
N ILE A 79 12.16 -7.00 1.01
CA ILE A 79 11.68 -7.09 2.38
C ILE A 79 10.41 -7.92 2.40
N GLU A 80 10.39 -8.93 3.24
CA GLU A 80 9.26 -9.81 3.45
C GLU A 80 8.50 -9.41 4.72
N ALA A 81 7.26 -9.81 4.80
CA ALA A 81 6.39 -9.72 5.98
C ALA A 81 6.02 -8.30 6.43
N GLY A 82 6.28 -7.27 5.65
CA GLY A 82 5.85 -5.90 5.96
C GLY A 82 4.52 -5.54 5.35
N TYR A 83 4.00 -4.38 5.74
CA TYR A 83 2.79 -3.80 5.16
C TYR A 83 3.17 -2.90 3.99
N HIS A 84 2.74 -3.27 2.80
CA HIS A 84 3.01 -2.50 1.58
C HIS A 84 2.06 -1.32 1.47
N CYS A 85 2.61 -0.17 1.21
CA CYS A 85 1.87 1.06 0.97
C CYS A 85 2.69 1.97 0.06
N TYR A 86 2.18 3.17 -0.18
CA TYR A 86 2.81 4.09 -1.10
C TYR A 86 2.89 5.48 -0.50
N ASN A 87 3.89 6.22 -0.94
CA ASN A 87 3.95 7.65 -0.71
C ASN A 87 2.70 8.33 -1.33
N PRO A 88 2.08 9.32 -0.67
CA PRO A 88 0.89 9.98 -1.19
C PRO A 88 1.06 10.68 -2.54
N GLU A 89 2.30 10.87 -3.00
CA GLU A 89 2.58 11.46 -4.32
C GLU A 89 2.33 10.50 -5.49
N VAL A 90 2.10 9.22 -5.26
CA VAL A 90 1.74 8.28 -6.33
C VAL A 90 0.33 8.56 -6.84
N ASN A 91 0.09 8.19 -8.10
CA ASN A 91 -1.24 8.23 -8.69
C ASN A 91 -1.85 6.84 -8.64
N ILE A 92 -3.05 6.75 -8.11
CA ILE A 92 -3.82 5.50 -8.06
C ILE A 92 -5.07 5.70 -8.89
N LEU A 93 -5.15 4.98 -10.01
CA LEU A 93 -6.27 5.06 -10.93
C LEU A 93 -6.97 3.72 -11.03
N PHE A 94 -8.29 3.77 -11.00
CA PHE A 94 -9.14 2.60 -11.16
C PHE A 94 -9.68 2.57 -12.59
N ASP A 95 -9.56 1.43 -13.24
CA ASP A 95 -10.10 1.25 -14.57
C ASP A 95 -11.56 0.81 -14.46
N GLY A 96 -12.45 1.73 -14.80
CA GLY A 96 -13.89 1.45 -14.84
C GLY A 96 -14.36 0.70 -16.08
N LYS A 97 -13.48 0.47 -17.06
CA LYS A 97 -13.82 -0.20 -18.32
C LYS A 97 -13.97 -1.70 -18.18
N ASP A 98 -13.18 -2.32 -17.32
CA ASP A 98 -13.14 -3.76 -17.19
C ASP A 98 -14.22 -4.33 -16.27
N ARG A 99 -15.23 -3.54 -15.93
CA ARG A 99 -16.45 -4.01 -15.27
C ARG A 99 -17.25 -5.03 -16.09
N LEU A 100 -16.81 -5.29 -17.32
CA LEU A 100 -17.39 -6.30 -18.20
C LEU A 100 -17.11 -7.74 -17.75
N TYR A 101 -16.14 -7.95 -16.87
CA TYR A 101 -15.79 -9.26 -16.37
C TYR A 101 -16.12 -9.39 -14.89
N ASP A 102 -17.39 -9.69 -14.59
CA ASP A 102 -17.86 -10.19 -13.28
C ASP A 102 -17.42 -9.38 -12.05
N GLY A 103 -17.41 -8.06 -12.16
CA GLY A 103 -17.24 -7.18 -11.00
C GLY A 103 -15.80 -7.05 -10.49
N PHE A 104 -14.80 -7.40 -11.30
CA PHE A 104 -13.41 -7.10 -10.96
C PHE A 104 -13.06 -5.66 -11.25
N ASP A 105 -12.47 -5.01 -10.28
CA ASP A 105 -11.83 -3.72 -10.44
C ASP A 105 -10.36 -3.90 -10.77
N LEU A 106 -9.84 -3.03 -11.61
CA LEU A 106 -8.40 -2.88 -11.83
C LEU A 106 -7.94 -1.56 -11.24
N ALA A 107 -6.86 -1.59 -10.49
CA ALA A 107 -6.20 -0.39 -9.99
C ALA A 107 -4.75 -0.39 -10.43
N THR A 108 -4.30 0.74 -10.96
CA THR A 108 -2.92 0.95 -11.38
C THR A 108 -2.31 2.04 -10.52
N VAL A 109 -1.17 1.74 -9.92
CA VAL A 109 -0.39 2.70 -9.13
C VAL A 109 0.81 3.12 -9.96
N THR A 110 0.92 4.42 -10.17
CA THR A 110 1.99 5.02 -10.97
C THR A 110 2.79 5.97 -10.11
N SER A 111 4.12 5.85 -10.18
CA SER A 111 5.01 6.76 -9.47
C SER A 111 4.88 8.18 -10.01
N LYS A 112 5.41 9.14 -9.27
CA LYS A 112 5.49 10.55 -9.68
C LYS A 112 6.12 10.73 -11.07
N ASN A 113 7.04 9.84 -11.44
CA ASN A 113 7.76 9.88 -12.72
C ASN A 113 7.05 9.10 -13.84
N GLY A 114 5.86 8.56 -13.60
CA GLY A 114 5.10 7.83 -14.60
C GLY A 114 5.40 6.33 -14.69
N THR A 115 6.24 5.79 -13.80
CA THR A 115 6.54 4.36 -13.77
C THR A 115 5.41 3.60 -13.07
N VAL A 116 4.90 2.55 -13.68
CA VAL A 116 3.90 1.68 -13.04
C VAL A 116 4.59 0.85 -11.96
N VAL A 117 4.16 1.03 -10.73
CA VAL A 117 4.74 0.37 -9.55
C VAL A 117 3.80 -0.64 -8.91
N GLY A 118 2.55 -0.65 -9.28
CA GLY A 118 1.60 -1.62 -8.77
C GLY A 118 0.41 -1.79 -9.69
N LYS A 119 -0.06 -3.05 -9.79
CA LYS A 119 -1.31 -3.39 -10.46
C LYS A 119 -2.10 -4.30 -9.56
N TYR A 120 -3.35 -3.97 -9.36
CA TYR A 120 -4.27 -4.71 -8.50
C TYR A 120 -5.49 -5.12 -9.30
N ASN A 121 -5.92 -6.35 -9.08
CA ASN A 121 -7.12 -6.89 -9.71
C ASN A 121 -7.91 -7.62 -8.64
N SER A 122 -9.03 -7.08 -8.24
CA SER A 122 -9.90 -7.69 -7.25
C SER A 122 -11.26 -7.04 -7.25
N GLN A 123 -12.20 -7.62 -6.49
CA GLN A 123 -13.50 -7.03 -6.28
C GLN A 123 -13.40 -5.87 -5.29
N SER A 124 -14.16 -4.81 -5.56
CA SER A 124 -14.33 -3.68 -4.62
C SER A 124 -13.03 -3.05 -4.12
N LEU A 125 -12.11 -2.76 -5.02
CA LEU A 125 -10.88 -2.06 -4.69
C LEU A 125 -11.15 -0.60 -4.33
N VAL A 126 -10.45 -0.14 -3.29
CA VAL A 126 -10.43 1.26 -2.87
C VAL A 126 -9.00 1.62 -2.47
N TYR A 127 -8.63 2.89 -2.48
CA TYR A 127 -7.45 3.27 -1.74
C TYR A 127 -7.82 4.10 -0.51
N VAL A 128 -7.01 3.99 0.50
CA VAL A 128 -7.27 4.56 1.81
C VAL A 128 -6.03 5.30 2.29
N GLU A 129 -6.24 6.49 2.84
CA GLU A 129 -5.18 7.19 3.55
C GLU A 129 -4.89 6.48 4.86
N MET A 130 -3.63 6.16 5.07
CA MET A 130 -3.15 5.50 6.27
C MET A 130 -1.98 6.26 6.86
N LEU A 131 -1.58 5.85 8.06
CA LEU A 131 -0.44 6.41 8.76
C LEU A 131 0.49 5.28 9.20
N ILE A 132 1.79 5.52 9.03
CA ILE A 132 2.80 4.72 9.72
C ILE A 132 2.90 5.29 11.13
N PRO A 133 2.62 4.50 12.19
CA PRO A 133 2.64 5.01 13.54
C PRO A 133 4.03 5.49 13.95
N LYS A 134 4.08 6.51 14.81
CA LYS A 134 5.33 6.98 15.41
C LYS A 134 6.12 5.82 16.02
N GLY A 135 7.41 5.77 15.74
CA GLY A 135 8.31 4.74 16.24
C GLY A 135 8.38 3.48 15.39
N SER A 136 7.56 3.36 14.34
CA SER A 136 7.57 2.20 13.45
C SER A 136 8.71 2.29 12.42
N GLU A 137 9.30 1.15 12.12
CA GLU A 137 10.31 1.03 11.07
C GLU A 137 9.63 0.97 9.70
N TYR A 138 10.25 1.59 8.73
CA TYR A 138 9.80 1.50 7.35
C TYR A 138 10.95 1.75 6.38
N TYR A 139 10.76 1.30 5.15
CA TYR A 139 11.69 1.53 4.04
C TYR A 139 10.91 2.08 2.88
N GLU A 140 11.48 3.05 2.18
CA GLU A 140 10.92 3.61 0.96
C GLU A 140 11.92 3.45 -0.17
N ASN A 141 11.46 3.04 -1.34
CA ASN A 141 12.29 2.98 -2.53
C ASN A 141 12.13 4.25 -3.40
N GLU A 142 12.88 4.30 -4.48
CA GLU A 142 12.90 5.44 -5.41
C GLU A 142 11.56 5.68 -6.14
N TYR A 143 10.67 4.69 -6.14
CA TYR A 143 9.37 4.78 -6.80
C TYR A 143 8.23 5.15 -5.84
N GLY A 144 8.53 5.45 -4.61
CA GLY A 144 7.52 5.76 -3.61
C GLY A 144 6.80 4.53 -3.03
N GLU A 145 7.31 3.34 -3.29
CA GLU A 145 6.83 2.12 -2.62
C GLU A 145 7.40 2.05 -1.21
N ILE A 146 6.55 1.79 -0.25
CA ILE A 146 6.91 1.73 1.17
C ILE A 146 6.54 0.37 1.73
N VAL A 147 7.40 -0.14 2.60
CA VAL A 147 7.10 -1.28 3.45
C VAL A 147 7.31 -0.87 4.90
N ALA A 148 6.27 -1.05 5.71
CA ALA A 148 6.25 -0.61 7.10
C ALA A 148 6.01 -1.77 8.06
N SER A 149 6.54 -1.67 9.26
CA SER A 149 6.35 -2.67 10.31
C SER A 149 4.96 -2.62 10.94
N SER A 150 4.25 -1.49 10.84
CA SER A 150 2.88 -1.33 11.30
C SER A 150 2.19 -0.24 10.48
N LEU A 151 0.87 -0.31 10.39
CA LEU A 151 0.03 0.71 9.76
C LEU A 151 -1.22 0.92 10.59
N LYS A 152 -1.76 2.12 10.54
CA LYS A 152 -3.10 2.42 11.05
C LYS A 152 -3.85 3.28 10.04
N VAL A 153 -5.16 3.17 10.02
CA VAL A 153 -6.00 4.01 9.16
C VAL A 153 -6.06 5.40 9.78
N LYS A 154 -5.91 6.43 8.95
CA LYS A 154 -6.03 7.81 9.38
C LYS A 154 -7.46 8.09 9.81
N GLU A 155 -7.64 8.79 10.94
CA GLU A 155 -8.97 9.21 11.39
C GLU A 155 -9.66 10.02 10.30
N HIS A 156 -10.96 9.78 10.12
CA HIS A 156 -11.78 10.42 9.08
C HIS A 156 -11.31 10.15 7.64
N SER A 157 -10.47 9.16 7.46
CA SER A 157 -10.02 8.76 6.13
C SER A 157 -11.19 8.29 5.28
N LYS A 158 -11.20 8.73 4.03
CA LYS A 158 -12.20 8.31 3.04
C LYS A 158 -11.66 7.11 2.27
N MET A 159 -12.58 6.25 1.87
CA MET A 159 -12.29 5.23 0.87
C MET A 159 -12.46 5.88 -0.49
N ILE A 160 -11.38 6.00 -1.23
CA ILE A 160 -11.33 6.81 -2.43
C ILE A 160 -11.18 5.90 -3.65
N ARG A 161 -11.93 6.24 -4.70
CA ARG A 161 -11.80 5.66 -6.03
C ARG A 161 -11.67 6.79 -7.04
N VAL A 162 -10.62 6.75 -7.83
CA VAL A 162 -10.42 7.71 -8.92
C VAL A 162 -10.38 6.92 -10.22
N TYR A 163 -11.34 7.16 -11.09
CA TYR A 163 -11.43 6.51 -12.39
C TYR A 163 -10.68 7.31 -13.44
N GLU A 164 -10.11 6.59 -14.42
CA GLU A 164 -9.58 7.26 -15.60
C GLU A 164 -10.68 8.02 -16.31
N SER A 165 -10.41 9.28 -16.66
CA SER A 165 -11.29 10.07 -17.50
C SER A 165 -11.14 9.67 -18.96
N TYR A 166 -12.25 9.58 -19.65
CA TYR A 166 -12.31 9.26 -21.07
C TYR A 166 -12.49 10.51 -21.91
#